data_60f485f76d41dea32dd2114fb55e6f6c
#
_entry.id   60f485f76d41dea32dd2114fb55e6f6c
#
_cell.length_a   1.000
_cell.length_b   1.000
_cell.length_c   1.000
_cell.angle_alpha   90.00
_cell.angle_beta   90.00
_cell.angle_gamma   90.00
#
_symmetry.space_group_name_H-M   'P 1'
#
loop_
_entity.id
_entity.type
_entity.pdbx_description
1 polymer ?
#
loop_
_entity_poly.entity_id
_entity_poly.type
_entity_poly.pdbx_seq_one_letter_code
_entity_poly.pdbx_strand_id
1 'polypeptide(L)'
;ETVDRKLSLTGDLARFRGPEYEETITTRMVLESNGQLWKPRPYAPYLLLGDSFTEIYSKPDNGWGKGAGFAEALSLEMGAPVDRLSTAHDGAFKTREALMKHPERLANKSVVVWQFAMRELSFGDWRLIAIPPVNGQLSPRGSDSPQPLQGTVLKTATMPALTRTPYREAVREIILTDIRSGSGLVIGPVILMGLAIRDHLPTGMA
;
A
#
# COMPACT_ATOMS: atom_id res chain seq x y z
N GLU A 1 -7.46 22.48 -4.08
CA GLU A 1 -8.78 22.61 -4.72
C GLU A 1 -9.15 21.33 -5.46
N THR A 2 -10.44 21.16 -5.78
CA THR A 2 -10.91 19.98 -6.52
C THR A 2 -11.84 20.37 -7.66
N VAL A 3 -11.82 19.57 -8.75
CA VAL A 3 -12.74 19.71 -9.89
C VAL A 3 -13.28 18.33 -10.26
N ASP A 4 -14.59 18.21 -10.32
CA ASP A 4 -15.25 16.98 -10.74
C ASP A 4 -15.30 16.92 -12.28
N ARG A 5 -14.97 15.76 -12.83
CA ARG A 5 -14.97 15.48 -14.26
C ARG A 5 -15.70 14.18 -14.55
N LYS A 6 -16.63 14.23 -15.48
CA LYS A 6 -17.26 13.03 -16.06
C LYS A 6 -16.35 12.45 -17.15
N LEU A 7 -16.18 11.15 -17.11
CA LEU A 7 -15.42 10.37 -18.09
C LEU A 7 -16.28 9.22 -18.56
N SER A 8 -16.36 9.03 -19.88
CA SER A 8 -16.85 7.80 -20.47
C SER A 8 -15.66 6.89 -20.74
N LEU A 9 -15.73 5.66 -20.30
CA LEU A 9 -14.64 4.70 -20.42
C LEU A 9 -15.17 3.29 -20.60
N THR A 10 -14.34 2.47 -21.22
CA THR A 10 -14.58 1.04 -21.35
C THR A 10 -13.78 0.32 -20.26
N GLY A 11 -14.47 -0.17 -19.26
CA GLY A 11 -13.83 -0.87 -18.13
C GLY A 11 -13.29 -2.25 -18.52
N ASP A 12 -12.43 -2.81 -17.69
CA ASP A 12 -11.81 -4.14 -17.90
C ASP A 12 -12.85 -5.26 -18.11
N LEU A 13 -14.02 -5.12 -17.51
CA LEU A 13 -15.11 -6.08 -17.63
C LEU A 13 -15.91 -5.94 -18.94
N ALA A 14 -15.71 -4.89 -19.72
CA ALA A 14 -16.39 -4.68 -20.99
C ALA A 14 -16.13 -5.84 -21.98
N ARG A 15 -14.92 -6.43 -21.94
CA ARG A 15 -14.56 -7.60 -22.75
C ARG A 15 -15.47 -8.82 -22.50
N PHE A 16 -16.15 -8.87 -21.34
CA PHE A 16 -17.10 -9.93 -21.00
C PHE A 16 -18.55 -9.56 -21.36
N ARG A 17 -18.84 -8.27 -21.55
CA ARG A 17 -20.18 -7.75 -21.87
C ARG A 17 -20.37 -7.39 -23.32
N GLY A 18 -19.28 -7.17 -24.04
CA GLY A 18 -19.28 -6.74 -25.44
C GLY A 18 -18.62 -5.36 -25.63
N PRO A 19 -18.15 -5.07 -26.86
CA PRO A 19 -17.36 -3.87 -27.16
C PRO A 19 -18.15 -2.55 -27.04
N GLU A 20 -19.47 -2.61 -26.98
CA GLU A 20 -20.34 -1.43 -26.89
C GLU A 20 -20.62 -1.00 -25.43
N TYR A 21 -20.03 -1.71 -24.46
CA TYR A 21 -20.25 -1.37 -23.06
C TYR A 21 -19.36 -0.20 -22.64
N GLU A 22 -19.97 0.95 -22.49
CA GLU A 22 -19.34 2.14 -21.90
C GLU A 22 -19.92 2.42 -20.52
N GLU A 23 -19.07 2.87 -19.61
CA GLU A 23 -19.42 3.32 -18.29
C GLU A 23 -19.05 4.80 -18.13
N THR A 24 -19.97 5.59 -17.58
CA THR A 24 -19.69 6.97 -17.21
C THR A 24 -19.40 7.05 -15.72
N ILE A 25 -18.21 7.49 -15.38
CA ILE A 25 -17.81 7.75 -14.00
C ILE A 25 -17.53 9.22 -13.76
N THR A 26 -17.67 9.66 -12.52
CA THR A 26 -17.24 11.00 -12.10
C THR A 26 -15.98 10.86 -11.29
N THR A 27 -14.90 11.50 -11.72
CA THR A 27 -13.63 11.57 -11.00
C THR A 27 -13.44 12.96 -10.42
N ARG A 28 -12.90 13.04 -9.19
CA ARG A 28 -12.56 14.27 -8.51
C ARG A 28 -11.07 14.53 -8.65
N MET A 29 -10.72 15.42 -9.57
CA MET A 29 -9.33 15.82 -9.79
C MET A 29 -8.88 16.77 -8.68
N VAL A 30 -7.66 16.58 -8.21
CA VAL A 30 -7.01 17.47 -7.23
C VAL A 30 -6.11 18.45 -7.97
N LEU A 31 -6.28 19.72 -7.65
CA LEU A 31 -5.50 20.82 -8.21
C LEU A 31 -4.62 21.48 -7.15
N GLU A 32 -3.48 21.95 -7.57
CA GLU A 32 -2.64 22.87 -6.79
C GLU A 32 -3.27 24.27 -6.77
N SER A 33 -2.77 25.17 -5.92
CA SER A 33 -3.27 26.54 -5.77
C SER A 33 -3.16 27.37 -7.04
N ASN A 34 -2.29 26.97 -7.96
CA ASN A 34 -2.13 27.64 -9.26
C ASN A 34 -3.05 27.08 -10.36
N GLY A 35 -4.00 26.20 -10.00
CA GLY A 35 -4.94 25.55 -10.93
C GLY A 35 -4.36 24.40 -11.76
N GLN A 36 -3.09 24.06 -11.58
CA GLN A 36 -2.49 22.89 -12.23
C GLN A 36 -2.87 21.59 -11.51
N LEU A 37 -2.81 20.48 -12.23
CA LEU A 37 -2.98 19.17 -11.61
C LEU A 37 -1.91 18.95 -10.52
N TRP A 38 -2.35 18.37 -9.42
CA TRP A 38 -1.45 17.95 -8.35
C TRP A 38 -0.31 17.08 -8.89
N LYS A 39 0.88 17.24 -8.31
CA LYS A 39 2.07 16.45 -8.64
C LYS A 39 2.72 15.91 -7.36
N PRO A 40 3.26 14.68 -7.41
CA PRO A 40 4.01 14.13 -6.28
C PRO A 40 5.25 14.98 -5.98
N ARG A 41 5.60 15.09 -4.68
CA ARG A 41 6.74 15.85 -4.20
C ARG A 41 7.79 14.89 -3.62
N PRO A 42 8.88 14.57 -4.34
CA PRO A 42 9.87 13.56 -3.91
C PRO A 42 10.44 13.77 -2.50
N TYR A 43 10.51 15.02 -2.04
CA TYR A 43 11.04 15.36 -0.70
C TYR A 43 9.95 15.52 0.37
N ALA A 44 8.69 15.24 0.06
CA ALA A 44 7.61 15.28 1.04
C ALA A 44 7.85 14.27 2.18
N PRO A 45 7.37 14.56 3.40
CA PRO A 45 7.58 13.68 4.55
C PRO A 45 6.75 12.39 4.49
N TYR A 46 5.78 12.32 3.60
CA TYR A 46 4.90 11.17 3.39
C TYR A 46 5.23 10.51 2.06
N LEU A 47 5.52 9.21 2.08
CA LEU A 47 5.77 8.42 0.87
C LEU A 47 4.64 7.43 0.68
N LEU A 48 3.99 7.47 -0.47
CA LEU A 48 3.07 6.43 -0.91
C LEU A 48 3.78 5.49 -1.89
N LEU A 49 3.92 4.23 -1.47
CA LEU A 49 4.29 3.13 -2.37
C LEU A 49 3.00 2.50 -2.88
N GLY A 50 2.89 2.31 -4.19
CA GLY A 50 1.64 1.83 -4.74
C GLY A 50 1.77 1.00 -6.02
N ASP A 51 0.78 0.13 -6.23
CA ASP A 51 0.60 -0.63 -7.46
C ASP A 51 -0.29 0.13 -8.48
N SER A 52 -0.82 -0.58 -9.45
CA SER A 52 -1.71 0.00 -10.49
C SER A 52 -2.95 0.69 -9.91
N PHE A 53 -3.47 0.24 -8.76
CA PHE A 53 -4.62 0.87 -8.12
C PHE A 53 -4.31 2.27 -7.57
N THR A 54 -3.05 2.53 -7.23
CA THR A 54 -2.60 3.89 -6.88
C THR A 54 -2.61 4.83 -8.09
N GLU A 55 -2.32 4.31 -9.28
CA GLU A 55 -2.10 5.10 -10.49
C GLU A 55 -3.31 5.21 -11.42
N ILE A 56 -4.29 4.31 -11.28
CA ILE A 56 -5.35 4.11 -12.28
C ILE A 56 -6.09 5.40 -12.67
N TYR A 57 -6.34 6.30 -11.72
CA TYR A 57 -6.98 7.60 -11.95
C TYR A 57 -6.01 8.78 -11.95
N SER A 58 -4.72 8.53 -11.79
CA SER A 58 -3.70 9.59 -11.73
C SER A 58 -3.14 9.92 -13.11
N LYS A 59 -2.92 8.90 -13.94
CA LYS A 59 -2.18 9.00 -15.21
C LYS A 59 -3.12 8.80 -16.39
N PRO A 60 -3.16 9.74 -17.35
CA PRO A 60 -4.03 9.63 -18.52
C PRO A 60 -3.74 8.39 -19.38
N ASP A 61 -2.49 7.92 -19.40
CA ASP A 61 -2.07 6.76 -20.19
C ASP A 61 -2.74 5.46 -19.73
N ASN A 62 -3.28 5.43 -18.51
CA ASN A 62 -4.06 4.29 -18.02
C ASN A 62 -5.51 4.27 -18.54
N GLY A 63 -5.96 5.31 -19.23
CA GLY A 63 -7.32 5.39 -19.82
C GLY A 63 -8.46 5.68 -18.83
N TRP A 64 -8.21 5.79 -17.53
CA TRP A 64 -9.22 5.94 -16.48
C TRP A 64 -9.34 7.37 -15.93
N GLY A 65 -8.60 8.31 -16.47
CA GLY A 65 -8.61 9.70 -16.03
C GLY A 65 -7.24 10.24 -15.67
N LYS A 66 -7.23 11.38 -14.98
CA LYS A 66 -5.99 12.03 -14.53
C LYS A 66 -6.21 12.82 -13.25
N GLY A 67 -5.19 12.90 -12.41
CA GLY A 67 -5.18 13.77 -11.24
C GLY A 67 -6.21 13.43 -10.15
N ALA A 68 -6.77 12.22 -10.15
CA ALA A 68 -7.82 11.77 -9.25
C ALA A 68 -7.48 10.43 -8.58
N GLY A 69 -6.21 10.07 -8.50
CA GLY A 69 -5.76 8.82 -7.91
C GLY A 69 -5.62 8.89 -6.39
N PHE A 70 -5.10 7.80 -5.83
CA PHE A 70 -4.99 7.66 -4.37
C PHE A 70 -4.00 8.66 -3.78
N ALA A 71 -2.87 8.94 -4.43
CA ALA A 71 -1.89 9.90 -3.92
C ALA A 71 -2.45 11.32 -3.88
N GLU A 72 -3.23 11.70 -4.89
CA GLU A 72 -3.91 12.98 -4.98
C GLU A 72 -4.93 13.13 -3.84
N ALA A 73 -5.78 12.13 -3.65
CA ALA A 73 -6.78 12.11 -2.58
C ALA A 73 -6.12 12.14 -1.19
N LEU A 74 -5.07 11.33 -0.98
CA LEU A 74 -4.32 11.30 0.28
C LEU A 74 -3.72 12.66 0.61
N SER A 75 -3.09 13.31 -0.38
CA SER A 75 -2.50 14.64 -0.20
C SER A 75 -3.56 15.70 0.14
N LEU A 76 -4.72 15.63 -0.50
CA LEU A 76 -5.84 16.52 -0.23
C LEU A 76 -6.36 16.37 1.20
N GLU A 77 -6.67 15.14 1.61
CA GLU A 77 -7.22 14.84 2.93
C GLU A 77 -6.26 15.16 4.07
N MET A 78 -4.97 14.93 3.85
CA MET A 78 -3.93 15.27 4.83
C MET A 78 -3.59 16.77 4.86
N GLY A 79 -3.98 17.54 3.85
CA GLY A 79 -3.55 18.93 3.68
C GLY A 79 -2.02 19.08 3.56
N ALA A 80 -1.33 18.04 3.08
CA ALA A 80 0.12 17.97 3.06
C ALA A 80 0.65 17.35 1.76
N PRO A 81 1.86 17.74 1.32
CA PRO A 81 2.46 17.14 0.14
C PRO A 81 2.76 15.66 0.37
N VAL A 82 2.57 14.86 -0.66
CA VAL A 82 2.85 13.41 -0.68
C VAL A 82 3.85 13.10 -1.79
N ASP A 83 4.82 12.29 -1.49
CA ASP A 83 5.67 11.64 -2.46
C ASP A 83 5.01 10.35 -2.94
N ARG A 84 5.12 10.03 -4.23
CA ARG A 84 4.54 8.82 -4.80
C ARG A 84 5.59 8.03 -5.57
N LEU A 85 5.75 6.77 -5.22
CA LEU A 85 6.51 5.79 -5.97
C LEU A 85 5.57 4.62 -6.28
N SER A 86 5.07 4.57 -7.49
CA SER A 86 4.06 3.60 -7.92
C SER A 86 4.43 2.96 -9.25
N THR A 87 3.98 1.71 -9.44
CA THR A 87 4.20 0.94 -10.65
C THR A 87 2.91 0.30 -11.11
N ALA A 88 2.66 0.32 -12.42
CA ALA A 88 1.45 -0.25 -13.01
C ALA A 88 1.44 -1.78 -13.11
N HIS A 89 2.58 -2.45 -12.87
CA HIS A 89 2.75 -3.88 -13.10
C HIS A 89 3.43 -4.56 -11.91
N ASP A 90 3.24 -5.88 -11.78
CA ASP A 90 3.89 -6.76 -10.82
C ASP A 90 3.73 -6.36 -9.33
N GLY A 91 2.63 -5.68 -9.02
CA GLY A 91 2.12 -5.46 -7.68
C GLY A 91 3.14 -5.01 -6.62
N ALA A 92 3.08 -5.67 -5.47
CA ALA A 92 3.90 -5.34 -4.31
C ALA A 92 5.41 -5.60 -4.52
N PHE A 93 5.80 -6.50 -5.40
CA PHE A 93 7.22 -6.77 -5.68
C PHE A 93 7.88 -5.60 -6.40
N LYS A 94 7.26 -5.08 -7.46
CA LYS A 94 7.81 -3.98 -8.26
C LYS A 94 7.94 -2.68 -7.48
N THR A 95 7.02 -2.39 -6.58
CA THR A 95 7.15 -1.21 -5.71
C THR A 95 8.38 -1.28 -4.81
N ARG A 96 8.68 -2.47 -4.26
CA ARG A 96 9.91 -2.68 -3.47
C ARG A 96 11.17 -2.60 -4.34
N GLU A 97 11.12 -3.18 -5.55
CA GLU A 97 12.22 -3.09 -6.51
C GLU A 97 12.47 -1.64 -6.94
N ALA A 98 11.41 -0.87 -7.16
CA ALA A 98 11.52 0.56 -7.46
C ALA A 98 12.14 1.33 -6.28
N LEU A 99 11.74 1.01 -5.05
CA LEU A 99 12.34 1.62 -3.86
C LEU A 99 13.82 1.23 -3.69
N MET A 100 14.20 -0.01 -4.00
CA MET A 100 15.60 -0.44 -4.02
C MET A 100 16.45 0.38 -5.00
N LYS A 101 15.88 0.71 -6.17
CA LYS A 101 16.56 1.53 -7.19
C LYS A 101 16.63 3.02 -6.81
N HIS A 102 15.73 3.45 -5.92
CA HIS A 102 15.60 4.84 -5.47
C HIS A 102 15.58 4.92 -3.94
N PRO A 103 16.60 4.40 -3.23
CA PRO A 103 16.61 4.36 -1.77
C PRO A 103 16.58 5.76 -1.16
N GLU A 104 17.10 6.77 -1.85
CA GLU A 104 17.05 8.18 -1.45
C GLU A 104 15.62 8.68 -1.19
N ARG A 105 14.62 8.01 -1.77
CA ARG A 105 13.20 8.33 -1.56
C ARG A 105 12.73 8.04 -0.12
N LEU A 106 13.49 7.29 0.66
CA LEU A 106 13.24 7.08 2.09
C LEU A 106 13.83 8.18 2.97
N ALA A 107 14.72 9.02 2.43
CA ALA A 107 15.33 10.10 3.20
C ALA A 107 14.27 11.07 3.72
N ASN A 108 14.34 11.38 5.03
CA ASN A 108 13.45 12.34 5.69
C ASN A 108 11.95 12.00 5.62
N LYS A 109 11.59 10.73 5.40
CA LYS A 109 10.20 10.28 5.47
C LYS A 109 9.78 10.05 6.92
N SER A 110 8.66 10.65 7.30
CA SER A 110 8.02 10.41 8.60
C SER A 110 7.09 9.20 8.54
N VAL A 111 6.43 8.99 7.38
CA VAL A 111 5.51 7.89 7.17
C VAL A 111 5.67 7.34 5.77
N VAL A 112 5.65 6.01 5.69
CA VAL A 112 5.53 5.29 4.41
C VAL A 112 4.20 4.54 4.42
N VAL A 113 3.33 4.87 3.46
CA VAL A 113 2.10 4.14 3.19
C VAL A 113 2.38 3.19 2.03
N TRP A 114 2.13 1.91 2.23
CA TRP A 114 2.31 0.92 1.17
C TRP A 114 0.97 0.30 0.79
N GLN A 115 0.47 0.67 -0.38
CA GLN A 115 -0.78 0.17 -0.96
C GLN A 115 -0.46 -0.92 -1.99
N PHE A 116 -1.13 -2.04 -1.87
CA PHE A 116 -1.10 -3.13 -2.84
C PHE A 116 -2.41 -3.92 -2.79
N ALA A 117 -2.71 -4.64 -3.85
CA ALA A 117 -3.90 -5.47 -3.92
C ALA A 117 -3.81 -6.64 -2.94
N MET A 118 -4.90 -6.97 -2.24
CA MET A 118 -4.92 -8.05 -1.24
C MET A 118 -4.47 -9.40 -1.80
N ARG A 119 -4.69 -9.67 -3.09
CA ARG A 119 -4.20 -10.89 -3.76
C ARG A 119 -2.69 -11.07 -3.68
N GLU A 120 -1.93 -9.98 -3.52
CA GLU A 120 -0.47 -10.04 -3.38
C GLU A 120 -0.06 -10.85 -2.12
N LEU A 121 -0.88 -10.85 -1.08
CA LEU A 121 -0.60 -11.62 0.13
C LEU A 121 -0.64 -13.14 -0.13
N SER A 122 -1.40 -13.58 -1.13
CA SER A 122 -1.55 -14.99 -1.49
C SER A 122 -0.65 -15.41 -2.65
N PHE A 123 -0.49 -14.54 -3.65
CA PHE A 123 0.16 -14.88 -4.92
C PHE A 123 1.33 -13.97 -5.26
N GLY A 124 1.61 -12.96 -4.44
CA GLY A 124 2.67 -11.99 -4.68
C GLY A 124 4.07 -12.59 -4.50
N ASP A 125 5.03 -11.95 -5.12
CA ASP A 125 6.45 -12.26 -4.93
C ASP A 125 6.99 -11.56 -3.69
N TRP A 126 7.21 -12.31 -2.63
CA TRP A 126 7.70 -11.82 -1.35
C TRP A 126 9.19 -12.11 -1.10
N ARG A 127 9.95 -12.37 -2.16
CA ARG A 127 11.40 -12.46 -2.03
C ARG A 127 11.95 -11.23 -1.31
N LEU A 128 12.94 -11.45 -0.47
CA LEU A 128 13.64 -10.36 0.21
C LEU A 128 14.38 -9.49 -0.81
N ILE A 129 14.21 -8.19 -0.68
CA ILE A 129 14.95 -7.19 -1.44
C ILE A 129 15.70 -6.33 -0.44
N ALA A 130 17.02 -6.29 -0.57
CA ALA A 130 17.84 -5.40 0.24
C ALA A 130 17.63 -3.96 -0.25
N ILE A 131 17.06 -3.11 0.59
CA ILE A 131 16.98 -1.68 0.34
C ILE A 131 18.20 -1.04 1.00
N PRO A 132 19.09 -0.39 0.22
CA PRO A 132 20.29 0.23 0.79
C PRO A 132 19.92 1.27 1.85
N PRO A 133 20.68 1.37 2.96
CA PRO A 133 20.44 2.38 3.97
C PRO A 133 20.67 3.78 3.38
N VAL A 134 19.78 4.70 3.73
CA VAL A 134 19.91 6.11 3.37
C VAL A 134 20.73 6.82 4.44
N ASN A 135 21.85 7.42 4.07
CA ASN A 135 22.71 8.22 4.95
C ASN A 135 23.17 7.52 6.26
N GLY A 136 23.42 6.23 6.20
CA GLY A 136 23.96 5.45 7.34
C GLY A 136 23.00 5.28 8.53
N GLN A 137 21.76 5.74 8.43
CA GLN A 137 20.81 5.72 9.56
C GLN A 137 19.99 4.44 9.70
N LEU A 138 19.99 3.57 8.71
CA LEU A 138 19.35 2.26 8.78
C LEU A 138 20.36 1.17 8.46
N SER A 139 21.31 0.95 9.36
CA SER A 139 21.84 -0.40 9.46
C SER A 139 20.67 -1.30 9.82
N PRO A 140 20.43 -2.41 9.10
CA PRO A 140 19.55 -3.43 9.62
C PRO A 140 20.11 -3.80 11.00
N ARG A 141 19.51 -3.36 12.07
CA ARG A 141 19.69 -3.99 13.38
C ARG A 141 18.93 -5.30 13.36
N GLY A 142 19.30 -6.17 12.45
CA GLY A 142 18.94 -7.54 12.47
C GLY A 142 20.20 -8.31 12.83
N SER A 143 20.30 -8.78 14.05
CA SER A 143 21.00 -10.05 14.23
C SER A 143 20.33 -11.02 13.25
N ASP A 144 21.12 -11.81 12.53
CA ASP A 144 20.61 -12.83 11.58
C ASP A 144 19.70 -13.89 12.26
N SER A 145 19.47 -13.75 13.54
CA SER A 145 18.59 -14.60 14.33
C SER A 145 17.28 -13.87 14.64
N PRO A 146 16.12 -14.48 14.38
CA PRO A 146 14.84 -13.95 14.79
C PRO A 146 14.85 -13.65 16.30
N GLN A 147 14.62 -12.39 16.68
CA GLN A 147 14.51 -12.02 18.07
C GLN A 147 13.05 -12.17 18.51
N PRO A 148 12.76 -12.91 19.59
CA PRO A 148 11.41 -12.98 20.09
C PRO A 148 10.97 -11.60 20.59
N LEU A 149 9.78 -11.19 20.16
CA LEU A 149 9.11 -10.02 20.67
C LEU A 149 7.99 -10.46 21.61
N GLN A 150 7.86 -9.78 22.73
CA GLN A 150 6.73 -9.93 23.64
C GLN A 150 5.93 -8.64 23.64
N GLY A 151 4.62 -8.76 23.63
CA GLY A 151 3.74 -7.60 23.68
C GLY A 151 2.34 -7.97 24.14
N THR A 152 1.57 -6.97 24.53
CA THR A 152 0.18 -7.14 24.95
C THR A 152 -0.71 -7.02 23.73
N VAL A 153 -1.60 -7.97 23.51
CA VAL A 153 -2.59 -7.90 22.44
C VAL A 153 -3.64 -6.85 22.81
N LEU A 154 -3.66 -5.75 22.09
CA LEU A 154 -4.65 -4.68 22.26
C LEU A 154 -5.94 -5.01 21.51
N LYS A 155 -5.82 -5.48 20.29
CA LYS A 155 -6.96 -5.79 19.42
C LYS A 155 -6.57 -6.86 18.40
N THR A 156 -7.55 -7.69 18.08
CA THR A 156 -7.44 -8.63 16.95
C THR A 156 -8.62 -8.43 16.02
N ALA A 157 -8.40 -8.54 14.73
CA ALA A 157 -9.50 -8.63 13.77
C ALA A 157 -10.30 -9.92 14.00
N THR A 158 -11.59 -9.88 13.68
CA THR A 158 -12.44 -11.07 13.74
C THR A 158 -11.93 -12.13 12.76
N MET A 159 -11.87 -13.36 13.22
CA MET A 159 -11.50 -14.49 12.36
C MET A 159 -12.56 -14.66 11.26
N PRO A 160 -12.19 -14.71 9.97
CA PRO A 160 -13.12 -15.03 8.91
C PRO A 160 -13.72 -16.43 9.11
N ALA A 161 -15.02 -16.56 8.86
CA ALA A 161 -15.66 -17.87 8.96
C ALA A 161 -15.13 -18.82 7.88
N LEU A 162 -14.53 -19.94 8.26
CA LEU A 162 -13.92 -20.93 7.35
C LEU A 162 -14.88 -21.38 6.24
N THR A 163 -16.17 -21.54 6.58
CA THR A 163 -17.21 -21.98 5.66
C THR A 163 -17.75 -20.90 4.71
N ARG A 164 -17.42 -19.62 4.97
CA ARG A 164 -17.91 -18.47 4.20
C ARG A 164 -16.81 -17.71 3.47
N THR A 165 -15.56 -18.09 3.69
CA THR A 165 -14.42 -17.46 3.03
C THR A 165 -14.28 -18.00 1.62
N PRO A 166 -14.48 -17.21 0.57
CA PRO A 166 -14.36 -17.66 -0.82
C PRO A 166 -12.90 -17.92 -1.21
N TYR A 167 -11.96 -17.48 -0.39
CA TYR A 167 -10.53 -17.61 -0.64
C TYR A 167 -9.95 -18.75 0.21
N ARG A 168 -8.96 -19.44 -0.36
CA ARG A 168 -8.23 -20.51 0.35
C ARG A 168 -7.39 -19.98 1.50
N GLU A 169 -7.04 -18.71 1.44
CA GLU A 169 -6.18 -18.04 2.40
C GLU A 169 -6.85 -16.77 2.93
N ALA A 170 -6.63 -16.47 4.19
CA ALA A 170 -7.07 -15.22 4.80
C ALA A 170 -6.03 -14.72 5.80
N VAL A 171 -5.91 -13.41 5.86
CA VAL A 171 -5.00 -12.70 6.76
C VAL A 171 -5.77 -12.17 7.96
N ARG A 172 -5.13 -12.16 9.10
CA ARG A 172 -5.63 -11.56 10.34
C ARG A 172 -4.70 -10.47 10.81
N GLU A 173 -5.27 -9.39 11.24
CA GLU A 173 -4.59 -8.27 11.87
C GLU A 173 -4.60 -8.45 13.38
N ILE A 174 -3.44 -8.22 14.01
CA ILE A 174 -3.26 -8.20 15.46
C ILE A 174 -2.52 -6.92 15.81
N ILE A 175 -3.11 -6.12 16.68
CA ILE A 175 -2.47 -4.91 17.21
C ILE A 175 -1.84 -5.25 18.56
N LEU A 176 -0.54 -5.04 18.67
CA LEU A 176 0.21 -5.23 19.89
C LEU A 176 0.63 -3.88 20.49
N THR A 177 0.61 -3.81 21.81
CA THR A 177 1.21 -2.73 22.61
C THR A 177 2.25 -3.27 23.58
N ASP A 178 2.93 -2.38 24.29
CA ASP A 178 3.94 -2.73 25.29
C ASP A 178 5.00 -3.72 24.79
N ILE A 179 5.42 -3.52 23.55
CA ILE A 179 6.31 -4.44 22.87
C ILE A 179 7.71 -4.30 23.43
N ARG A 180 8.28 -5.43 23.85
CA ARG A 180 9.64 -5.56 24.35
C ARG A 180 10.42 -6.52 23.48
N SER A 181 11.63 -6.15 23.13
CA SER A 181 12.63 -7.06 22.58
C SER A 181 13.51 -7.62 23.70
N GLY A 182 14.32 -8.61 23.40
CA GLY A 182 15.33 -9.13 24.33
C GLY A 182 16.31 -8.06 24.84
N SER A 183 16.43 -6.91 24.18
CA SER A 183 17.23 -5.76 24.63
C SER A 183 16.46 -4.79 25.55
N GLY A 184 15.21 -5.08 25.87
CA GLY A 184 14.37 -4.23 26.72
C GLY A 184 13.78 -3.00 26.02
N LEU A 185 14.01 -2.83 24.71
CA LEU A 185 13.48 -1.71 23.95
C LEU A 185 11.95 -1.81 23.86
N VAL A 186 11.26 -0.77 24.33
CA VAL A 186 9.81 -0.62 24.17
C VAL A 186 9.56 0.07 22.84
N ILE A 187 8.83 -0.60 21.96
CA ILE A 187 8.39 -0.06 20.68
C ILE A 187 6.92 0.33 20.85
N GLY A 188 6.48 1.41 20.21
CA GLY A 188 5.06 1.81 20.17
C GLY A 188 4.16 0.73 19.56
N PRO A 189 2.84 0.98 19.44
CA PRO A 189 1.90 0.00 18.90
C PRO A 189 2.35 -0.51 17.53
N VAL A 190 2.33 -1.83 17.36
CA VAL A 190 2.69 -2.50 16.10
C VAL A 190 1.50 -3.29 15.60
N ILE A 191 1.24 -3.18 14.33
CA ILE A 191 0.25 -3.99 13.62
C ILE A 191 0.99 -5.18 13.02
N LEU A 192 0.64 -6.38 13.46
CA LEU A 192 1.08 -7.61 12.84
C LEU A 192 -0.01 -8.12 11.90
N MET A 193 0.37 -8.48 10.71
CA MET A 193 -0.49 -9.17 9.76
C MET A 193 0.06 -10.56 9.52
N GLY A 194 -0.77 -11.56 9.72
CA GLY A 194 -0.36 -12.93 9.53
C GLY A 194 -1.45 -13.78 8.90
N LEU A 195 -1.02 -14.88 8.31
CA LEU A 195 -1.92 -15.82 7.66
C LEU A 195 -2.72 -16.54 8.75
N ALA A 196 -4.02 -16.28 8.82
CA ALA A 196 -4.93 -16.90 9.77
C ALA A 196 -5.57 -18.19 9.20
N ILE A 197 -5.77 -18.23 7.88
CA ILE A 197 -6.28 -19.38 7.14
C ILE A 197 -5.31 -19.69 6.01
N ARG A 198 -4.99 -20.96 5.84
CA ARG A 198 -4.25 -21.48 4.68
C ARG A 198 -4.94 -22.77 4.21
N ASP A 199 -5.24 -22.85 2.91
CA ASP A 199 -5.93 -24.00 2.31
C ASP A 199 -7.24 -24.35 3.05
N HIS A 200 -8.00 -23.31 3.44
CA HIS A 200 -9.24 -23.43 4.24
C HIS A 200 -9.04 -24.00 5.66
N LEU A 201 -7.82 -24.09 6.15
CA LEU A 201 -7.50 -24.55 7.51
C LEU A 201 -6.95 -23.38 8.35
N PRO A 202 -7.28 -23.33 9.65
CA PRO A 202 -6.69 -22.33 10.54
C PRO A 202 -5.19 -22.55 10.69
N THR A 203 -4.44 -21.45 10.79
CA THR A 203 -3.01 -21.48 11.10
C THR A 203 -2.78 -21.22 12.59
N GLY A 204 -1.54 -21.28 13.04
CA GLY A 204 -1.17 -20.94 14.42
C GLY A 204 -1.45 -19.47 14.83
N MET A 205 -1.89 -18.63 13.90
CA MET A 205 -2.38 -17.26 14.15
C MET A 205 -3.91 -17.17 14.21
N ALA A 206 -4.60 -18.27 14.15
CA ALA A 206 -6.05 -18.35 14.23
C ALA A 206 -6.56 -18.16 15.67
#